data_91826811b82b50547b8797433d99a875
#
_entry.id   91826811b82b50547b8797433d99a875
#
_cell.length_a   1.000
_cell.length_b   1.000
_cell.length_c   1.000
_cell.angle_alpha   90.00
_cell.angle_beta   90.00
_cell.angle_gamma   90.00
#
_symmetry.space_group_name_H-M   'P 1'
#
loop_
_entity.id
_entity.type
_entity.pdbx_description
1 polymer ?
#
loop_
_entity_poly.entity_id
_entity_poly.type
_entity_poly.pdbx_seq_one_letter_code
_entity_poly.pdbx_strand_id
1 'polypeptide(L)'
;MFASRTSHRVLAVLAVCLFALTFGVTTSSANEVPWRDLGEATRQHNIAITLLADIDEALVSTDQEIASAASTLGFVEAREGDRLGTLEIWRTRSRELAVESYIHGGPGQASLALLNAQLSMDLSYQSELLRGQAEAALGASERYAKLVGGTDAEVIDFVEGIDALTERITGLETDRTRALAMIADAEWVVTIANVHALADEEFARTGRRDPTLNDWQELAFCESTNRYDVNTGNGFYGAYQFDYQTWFTVGGAPGTRADLAPAEEQDARARLLFARRGSQPWPECGFHLDS
;
A
#
# COMPACT_ATOMS: atom_id res chain seq x y z
N MET A 1 13.52 -31.46 17.84
CA MET A 1 12.37 -31.20 18.73
C MET A 1 12.12 -29.69 18.83
N PHE A 2 11.92 -29.04 17.67
CA PHE A 2 11.77 -27.56 17.54
C PHE A 2 10.56 -27.12 16.69
N ALA A 3 9.55 -27.95 16.59
CA ALA A 3 8.37 -27.64 15.78
C ALA A 3 7.14 -27.56 16.69
N SER A 4 6.81 -26.43 17.32
CA SER A 4 5.51 -26.30 17.95
C SER A 4 5.00 -24.90 18.36
N ARG A 5 5.73 -23.78 18.15
CA ARG A 5 5.20 -22.48 18.58
C ARG A 5 4.97 -21.43 17.50
N THR A 6 5.59 -21.57 16.32
CA THR A 6 5.45 -20.64 15.21
C THR A 6 4.23 -20.92 14.30
N SER A 7 3.75 -22.17 14.29
CA SER A 7 2.68 -22.64 13.41
C SER A 7 1.32 -21.96 13.65
N HIS A 8 0.99 -21.53 14.87
CA HIS A 8 -0.33 -20.97 15.18
C HIS A 8 -0.48 -19.48 14.81
N ARG A 9 0.62 -18.70 14.80
CA ARG A 9 0.55 -17.28 14.42
C ARG A 9 0.52 -17.08 12.91
N VAL A 10 1.25 -17.89 12.15
CA VAL A 10 1.25 -17.87 10.68
C VAL A 10 -0.14 -18.28 10.11
N LEU A 11 -0.82 -19.23 10.75
CA LEU A 11 -2.19 -19.61 10.38
C LEU A 11 -3.20 -18.48 10.65
N ALA A 12 -2.97 -17.64 11.66
CA ALA A 12 -3.83 -16.49 11.95
C ALA A 12 -3.71 -15.39 10.88
N VAL A 13 -2.51 -15.12 10.35
CA VAL A 13 -2.29 -14.14 9.26
C VAL A 13 -2.95 -14.63 7.97
N LEU A 14 -2.83 -15.90 7.62
CA LEU A 14 -3.51 -16.49 6.44
C LEU A 14 -5.05 -16.49 6.58
N ALA A 15 -5.59 -16.66 7.78
CA ALA A 15 -7.03 -16.60 8.01
C ALA A 15 -7.60 -15.19 7.84
N VAL A 16 -6.85 -14.16 8.20
CA VAL A 16 -7.27 -12.75 8.02
C VAL A 16 -7.25 -12.37 6.53
N CYS A 17 -6.27 -12.84 5.75
CA CYS A 17 -6.23 -12.61 4.30
C CYS A 17 -7.40 -13.28 3.55
N LEU A 18 -7.86 -14.46 3.99
CA LEU A 18 -9.03 -15.13 3.40
C LEU A 18 -10.35 -14.41 3.75
N PHE A 19 -10.43 -13.71 4.87
CA PHE A 19 -11.63 -12.95 5.25
C PHE A 19 -11.78 -11.64 4.46
N ALA A 20 -10.68 -11.02 4.05
CA ALA A 20 -10.69 -9.81 3.23
C ALA A 20 -11.12 -10.08 1.76
N LEU A 21 -10.94 -11.31 1.26
CA LEU A 21 -11.33 -11.71 -0.11
C LEU A 21 -12.82 -12.03 -0.28
N THR A 22 -13.59 -12.13 0.81
CA THR A 22 -15.04 -12.43 0.75
C THR A 22 -15.95 -11.21 0.86
N PHE A 23 -15.40 -10.02 1.07
CA PHE A 23 -16.18 -8.81 0.86
C PHE A 23 -16.28 -8.53 -0.64
N GLY A 24 -17.03 -9.40 -1.30
CA GLY A 24 -17.62 -9.08 -2.57
C GLY A 24 -18.30 -7.72 -2.40
N VAL A 25 -18.05 -6.82 -3.33
CA VAL A 25 -18.89 -5.64 -3.55
C VAL A 25 -20.32 -6.16 -3.66
N THR A 26 -21.00 -6.24 -2.51
CA THR A 26 -22.44 -6.35 -2.53
C THR A 26 -22.88 -5.05 -3.15
N THR A 27 -23.48 -5.13 -4.32
CA THR A 27 -24.24 -4.05 -4.91
C THR A 27 -25.36 -3.66 -3.93
N SER A 28 -24.98 -2.93 -2.89
CA SER A 28 -25.90 -2.19 -2.04
C SER A 28 -26.52 -1.13 -2.89
N SER A 29 -27.81 -1.00 -2.76
CA SER A 29 -28.67 -0.06 -3.50
C SER A 29 -27.97 1.30 -3.71
N ALA A 30 -28.09 1.86 -4.91
CA ALA A 30 -27.43 3.05 -5.43
C ALA A 30 -27.60 4.36 -4.61
N ASN A 31 -27.90 4.29 -3.33
CA ASN A 31 -28.18 5.41 -2.44
C ASN A 31 -27.31 5.47 -1.16
N GLU A 32 -26.44 4.50 -0.91
CA GLU A 32 -25.50 4.57 0.23
C GLU A 32 -24.08 4.70 -0.30
N VAL A 33 -23.59 5.91 -0.26
CA VAL A 33 -22.26 6.27 -0.70
C VAL A 33 -21.26 5.78 0.35
N PRO A 34 -20.34 4.85 0.03
CA PRO A 34 -19.47 4.17 1.02
C PRO A 34 -18.63 5.11 1.88
N TRP A 35 -18.32 6.30 1.39
CA TRP A 35 -17.49 7.30 2.11
C TRP A 35 -18.20 8.04 3.24
N ARG A 36 -19.48 7.79 3.49
CA ARG A 36 -20.21 8.40 4.62
C ARG A 36 -19.92 7.71 5.95
N ASP A 37 -19.37 6.50 5.94
CA ASP A 37 -19.00 5.82 7.17
C ASP A 37 -17.50 6.01 7.48
N LEU A 38 -17.17 7.18 8.04
CA LEU A 38 -15.83 7.48 8.55
C LEU A 38 -15.37 6.44 9.59
N GLY A 39 -16.30 5.86 10.35
CA GLY A 39 -16.00 4.83 11.34
C GLY A 39 -15.51 3.54 10.68
N GLU A 40 -16.16 3.10 9.59
CA GLU A 40 -15.71 1.92 8.84
C GLU A 40 -14.38 2.17 8.14
N ALA A 41 -14.21 3.31 7.46
CA ALA A 41 -12.94 3.68 6.82
C ALA A 41 -11.79 3.69 7.83
N THR A 42 -12.00 4.27 9.01
CA THR A 42 -10.99 4.29 10.08
C THR A 42 -10.68 2.89 10.59
N ARG A 43 -11.68 2.00 10.72
CA ARG A 43 -11.46 0.60 11.10
C ARG A 43 -10.61 -0.13 10.06
N GLN A 44 -10.93 0.02 8.77
CA GLN A 44 -10.18 -0.61 7.68
C GLN A 44 -8.73 -0.13 7.64
N HIS A 45 -8.52 1.16 7.80
CA HIS A 45 -7.18 1.74 7.90
C HIS A 45 -6.38 1.15 9.06
N ASN A 46 -6.97 1.05 10.26
CA ASN A 46 -6.29 0.48 11.42
C ASN A 46 -5.98 -1.01 11.25
N ILE A 47 -6.89 -1.77 10.64
CA ILE A 47 -6.67 -3.19 10.30
C ILE A 47 -5.49 -3.32 9.33
N ALA A 48 -5.44 -2.50 8.29
CA ALA A 48 -4.37 -2.55 7.29
C ALA A 48 -3.01 -2.16 7.89
N ILE A 49 -2.96 -1.17 8.78
CA ILE A 49 -1.73 -0.81 9.51
C ILE A 49 -1.26 -1.96 10.40
N THR A 50 -2.17 -2.61 11.13
CA THR A 50 -1.81 -3.75 11.97
C THR A 50 -1.28 -4.91 11.14
N LEU A 51 -1.95 -5.21 10.02
CA LEU A 51 -1.51 -6.25 9.09
C LEU A 51 -0.13 -5.95 8.51
N LEU A 52 0.15 -4.71 8.15
CA LEU A 52 1.47 -4.30 7.66
C LEU A 52 2.54 -4.51 8.72
N ALA A 53 2.28 -4.15 9.97
CA ALA A 53 3.22 -4.35 11.08
C ALA A 53 3.52 -5.85 11.32
N ASP A 54 2.51 -6.71 11.27
CA ASP A 54 2.66 -8.17 11.40
C ASP A 54 3.48 -8.75 10.23
N ILE A 55 3.28 -8.26 9.01
CA ILE A 55 4.05 -8.66 7.83
C ILE A 55 5.52 -8.22 7.95
N ASP A 56 5.77 -6.98 8.37
CA ASP A 56 7.12 -6.46 8.57
C ASP A 56 7.87 -7.25 9.67
N GLU A 57 7.20 -7.62 10.77
CA GLU A 57 7.77 -8.51 11.80
C GLU A 57 8.10 -9.90 11.22
N ALA A 58 7.22 -10.45 10.39
CA ALA A 58 7.45 -11.73 9.75
C ALA A 58 8.62 -11.69 8.75
N LEU A 59 8.81 -10.60 8.01
CA LEU A 59 9.96 -10.39 7.14
C LEU A 59 11.27 -10.36 7.94
N VAL A 60 11.32 -9.60 9.06
CA VAL A 60 12.48 -9.58 9.97
C VAL A 60 12.80 -10.97 10.48
N SER A 61 11.80 -11.73 10.93
CA SER A 61 11.98 -13.08 11.43
C SER A 61 12.56 -14.01 10.36
N THR A 62 12.07 -13.90 9.12
CA THR A 62 12.52 -14.74 8.01
C THR A 62 13.96 -14.39 7.60
N ASP A 63 14.34 -13.12 7.61
CA ASP A 63 15.72 -12.69 7.39
C ASP A 63 16.67 -13.24 8.46
N GLN A 64 16.24 -13.27 9.73
CA GLN A 64 17.02 -13.86 10.82
C GLN A 64 17.17 -15.38 10.64
N GLU A 65 16.14 -16.07 10.16
CA GLU A 65 16.19 -17.50 9.85
C GLU A 65 17.20 -17.77 8.72
N ILE A 66 17.20 -16.96 7.67
CA ILE A 66 18.19 -17.04 6.57
C ILE A 66 19.60 -16.78 7.08
N ALA A 67 19.80 -15.76 7.90
CA ALA A 67 21.11 -15.45 8.48
C ALA A 67 21.61 -16.58 9.39
N SER A 68 20.72 -17.20 10.16
CA SER A 68 21.03 -18.38 10.98
C SER A 68 21.39 -19.59 10.13
N ALA A 69 20.64 -19.85 9.06
CA ALA A 69 20.93 -20.90 8.10
C ALA A 69 22.29 -20.69 7.42
N ALA A 70 22.58 -19.47 6.98
CA ALA A 70 23.87 -19.10 6.39
C ALA A 70 25.05 -19.29 7.39
N SER A 71 24.82 -18.98 8.67
CA SER A 71 25.80 -19.21 9.74
C SER A 71 26.05 -20.70 9.95
N THR A 72 25.00 -21.52 9.96
CA THR A 72 25.11 -22.98 10.11
C THR A 72 25.86 -23.61 8.93
N LEU A 73 25.62 -23.13 7.71
CA LEU A 73 26.37 -23.52 6.53
C LEU A 73 27.86 -23.26 6.72
N GLY A 74 28.25 -22.09 7.24
CA GLY A 74 29.63 -21.76 7.54
C GLY A 74 30.30 -22.71 8.57
N PHE A 75 29.54 -23.29 9.50
CA PHE A 75 30.03 -24.30 10.43
C PHE A 75 30.23 -25.69 9.77
N VAL A 76 29.33 -26.06 8.85
CA VAL A 76 29.44 -27.31 8.08
C VAL A 76 30.67 -27.24 7.17
N GLU A 77 30.87 -26.11 6.52
CA GLU A 77 32.03 -25.82 5.65
C GLU A 77 33.38 -25.92 6.42
N ALA A 78 33.42 -25.36 7.62
CA ALA A 78 34.64 -25.39 8.45
C ALA A 78 35.06 -26.82 8.87
N ARG A 79 34.14 -27.77 8.83
CA ARG A 79 34.35 -29.16 9.24
C ARG A 79 34.93 -30.03 8.13
N GLU A 80 34.78 -29.62 6.87
CA GLU A 80 35.22 -30.37 5.69
C GLU A 80 36.47 -29.77 5.02
N GLY A 81 37.49 -29.51 5.75
CA GLY A 81 38.73 -28.74 5.56
C GLY A 81 39.50 -28.78 4.23
N ASP A 82 39.09 -29.46 3.18
CA ASP A 82 39.88 -29.62 1.94
C ASP A 82 39.28 -29.04 0.64
N ARG A 83 38.07 -28.42 0.73
CA ARG A 83 37.40 -27.81 -0.42
C ARG A 83 37.32 -26.28 -0.35
N LEU A 84 38.15 -25.67 0.43
CA LEU A 84 38.04 -24.32 0.98
C LEU A 84 38.16 -23.16 -0.03
N GLY A 85 38.81 -23.32 -1.15
CA GLY A 85 39.06 -22.17 -2.05
C GLY A 85 37.81 -21.62 -2.72
N THR A 86 36.87 -22.47 -3.08
CA THR A 86 35.63 -22.05 -3.76
C THR A 86 34.54 -21.67 -2.74
N LEU A 87 34.54 -22.32 -1.58
CA LEU A 87 33.55 -22.06 -0.51
C LEU A 87 33.81 -20.73 0.21
N GLU A 88 35.04 -20.26 0.28
CA GLU A 88 35.36 -18.95 0.87
C GLU A 88 34.80 -17.77 0.07
N ILE A 89 34.74 -17.91 -1.24
CA ILE A 89 34.12 -16.93 -2.13
C ILE A 89 32.60 -16.79 -1.81
N TRP A 90 31.94 -17.92 -1.58
CA TRP A 90 30.52 -17.93 -1.28
C TRP A 90 30.19 -17.46 0.13
N ARG A 91 31.05 -17.78 1.12
CA ARG A 91 30.94 -17.26 2.48
C ARG A 91 31.07 -15.74 2.53
N THR A 92 32.03 -15.21 1.78
CA THR A 92 32.20 -13.75 1.64
C THR A 92 30.98 -13.11 1.00
N ARG A 93 30.45 -13.72 -0.06
CA ARG A 93 29.28 -13.20 -0.75
C ARG A 93 28.01 -13.22 0.11
N SER A 94 27.79 -14.28 0.87
CA SER A 94 26.65 -14.36 1.81
C SER A 94 26.76 -13.34 2.95
N ARG A 95 27.97 -13.07 3.43
CA ARG A 95 28.22 -12.00 4.41
C ARG A 95 27.99 -10.61 3.83
N GLU A 96 28.45 -10.36 2.62
CA GLU A 96 28.18 -9.10 1.93
C GLU A 96 26.69 -8.85 1.78
N LEU A 97 25.93 -9.86 1.35
CA LEU A 97 24.48 -9.79 1.20
C LEU A 97 23.76 -9.56 2.54
N ALA A 98 24.19 -10.24 3.61
CA ALA A 98 23.61 -10.04 4.94
C ALA A 98 23.92 -8.65 5.52
N VAL A 99 25.13 -8.14 5.30
CA VAL A 99 25.56 -6.80 5.71
C VAL A 99 24.84 -5.74 4.88
N GLU A 100 24.67 -5.95 3.60
CA GLU A 100 23.95 -5.04 2.68
C GLU A 100 22.46 -4.96 3.06
N SER A 101 21.84 -6.08 3.41
CA SER A 101 20.48 -6.14 4.01
C SER A 101 20.38 -5.33 5.31
N TYR A 102 21.36 -5.46 6.19
CA TYR A 102 21.40 -4.75 7.46
C TYR A 102 21.65 -3.24 7.31
N ILE A 103 22.57 -2.83 6.42
CA ILE A 103 22.97 -1.42 6.21
C ILE A 103 21.91 -0.64 5.46
N HIS A 104 21.19 -1.24 4.52
CA HIS A 104 20.14 -0.58 3.74
C HIS A 104 18.77 -0.59 4.45
N GLY A 105 18.77 -0.81 5.75
CA GLY A 105 17.60 -0.62 6.59
C GLY A 105 16.68 -1.80 6.58
N GLY A 106 17.12 -2.89 7.15
CA GLY A 106 16.24 -4.01 7.41
C GLY A 106 14.87 -3.55 7.92
N PRO A 107 13.85 -4.38 7.85
CA PRO A 107 12.42 -4.06 7.96
C PRO A 107 12.00 -3.09 9.08
N GLY A 108 12.82 -2.94 10.12
CA GLY A 108 12.56 -2.01 11.22
C GLY A 108 12.66 -0.51 10.86
N GLN A 109 13.46 -0.14 9.84
CA GLN A 109 13.54 1.25 9.37
C GLN A 109 12.46 1.56 8.33
N ALA A 110 12.00 0.56 7.59
CA ALA A 110 10.90 0.72 6.64
C ALA A 110 9.59 1.11 7.34
N SER A 111 9.33 0.58 8.55
CA SER A 111 8.14 0.94 9.33
C SER A 111 8.13 2.40 9.79
N LEU A 112 9.30 2.97 10.12
CA LEU A 112 9.42 4.40 10.47
C LEU A 112 9.34 5.31 9.24
N ALA A 113 9.75 4.80 8.10
CA ALA A 113 9.71 5.50 6.83
C ALA A 113 8.30 5.59 6.23
N LEU A 114 7.44 4.59 6.49
CA LEU A 114 6.02 4.59 6.10
C LEU A 114 5.18 5.68 6.80
N LEU A 115 5.63 6.15 7.98
CA LEU A 115 4.99 7.25 8.69
C LEU A 115 5.19 8.62 8.02
N ASN A 116 6.10 8.73 7.06
CA ASN A 116 6.36 9.96 6.29
C ASN A 116 6.02 9.73 4.80
N ALA A 117 4.93 10.30 4.34
CA ALA A 117 4.30 10.15 3.02
C ALA A 117 5.14 10.45 1.75
N GLN A 118 6.46 10.59 1.84
CA GLN A 118 7.39 10.74 0.71
C GLN A 118 8.00 9.43 0.21
N LEU A 119 7.58 8.28 0.71
CA LEU A 119 8.32 7.02 0.68
C LEU A 119 7.85 5.96 -0.32
N SER A 120 6.88 6.22 -1.18
CA SER A 120 6.45 5.24 -2.17
C SER A 120 7.58 4.80 -3.15
N MET A 121 8.53 5.68 -3.42
CA MET A 121 9.69 5.34 -4.28
C MET A 121 10.77 4.53 -3.54
N ASP A 122 11.01 4.81 -2.24
CA ASP A 122 11.96 4.06 -1.43
C ASP A 122 11.50 2.62 -1.14
N LEU A 123 10.19 2.41 -1.01
CA LEU A 123 9.61 1.08 -0.77
C LEU A 123 9.74 0.14 -1.97
N SER A 124 9.58 0.68 -3.19
CA SER A 124 9.83 -0.09 -4.42
C SER A 124 11.28 -0.51 -4.55
N TYR A 125 12.22 0.37 -4.19
CA TYR A 125 13.64 0.07 -4.20
C TYR A 125 14.03 -1.00 -3.16
N GLN A 126 13.46 -0.94 -1.95
CA GLN A 126 13.70 -1.93 -0.90
C GLN A 126 13.15 -3.31 -1.26
N SER A 127 11.96 -3.39 -1.87
CA SER A 127 11.41 -4.67 -2.34
C SER A 127 12.23 -5.27 -3.48
N GLU A 128 12.76 -4.46 -4.38
CA GLU A 128 13.68 -4.91 -5.42
C GLU A 128 15.02 -5.41 -4.86
N LEU A 129 15.54 -4.73 -3.83
CA LEU A 129 16.76 -5.14 -3.13
C LEU A 129 16.60 -6.49 -2.43
N LEU A 130 15.50 -6.68 -1.67
CA LEU A 130 15.18 -7.95 -0.99
C LEU A 130 15.01 -9.10 -1.98
N ARG A 131 14.30 -8.85 -3.11
CA ARG A 131 14.17 -9.85 -4.18
C ARG A 131 15.52 -10.21 -4.80
N GLY A 132 16.38 -9.24 -5.07
CA GLY A 132 17.72 -9.46 -5.59
C GLY A 132 18.60 -10.28 -4.62
N GLN A 133 18.45 -10.09 -3.32
CA GLN A 133 19.13 -10.85 -2.28
C GLN A 133 18.63 -12.31 -2.21
N ALA A 134 17.31 -12.51 -2.30
CA ALA A 134 16.72 -13.84 -2.34
C ALA A 134 17.15 -14.63 -3.59
N GLU A 135 17.12 -14.01 -4.77
CA GLU A 135 17.61 -14.62 -6.01
C GLU A 135 19.13 -14.94 -5.97
N ALA A 136 19.92 -14.08 -5.34
CA ALA A 136 21.35 -14.32 -5.14
C ALA A 136 21.61 -15.48 -4.16
N ALA A 137 20.81 -15.60 -3.10
CA ALA A 137 20.89 -16.71 -2.15
C ALA A 137 20.51 -18.05 -2.81
N LEU A 138 19.43 -18.07 -3.62
CA LEU A 138 19.03 -19.21 -4.45
C LEU A 138 20.16 -19.65 -5.40
N GLY A 139 20.71 -18.73 -6.18
CA GLY A 139 21.81 -19.04 -7.09
C GLY A 139 23.09 -19.50 -6.38
N ALA A 140 23.30 -19.10 -5.13
CA ALA A 140 24.39 -19.61 -4.28
C ALA A 140 24.10 -21.05 -3.82
N SER A 141 22.87 -21.36 -3.40
CA SER A 141 22.48 -22.70 -2.94
C SER A 141 22.54 -23.72 -4.06
N GLU A 142 22.06 -23.40 -5.26
CA GLU A 142 22.14 -24.27 -6.45
C GLU A 142 23.58 -24.60 -6.86
N ARG A 143 24.48 -23.61 -6.78
CA ARG A 143 25.90 -23.80 -7.10
C ARG A 143 26.61 -24.65 -6.04
N TYR A 144 26.24 -24.46 -4.77
CA TYR A 144 26.72 -25.29 -3.68
C TYR A 144 26.29 -26.75 -3.84
N ALA A 145 25.03 -27.01 -4.11
CA ALA A 145 24.50 -28.35 -4.37
C ALA A 145 25.23 -29.06 -5.51
N LYS A 146 25.58 -28.35 -6.59
CA LYS A 146 26.39 -28.86 -7.70
C LYS A 146 27.82 -29.19 -7.29
N LEU A 147 28.44 -28.39 -6.42
CA LEU A 147 29.82 -28.56 -5.98
C LEU A 147 30.01 -29.72 -4.98
N VAL A 148 29.02 -29.95 -4.13
CA VAL A 148 29.06 -31.01 -3.10
C VAL A 148 28.72 -32.38 -3.65
N GLY A 149 28.20 -32.47 -4.89
CA GLY A 149 27.95 -33.75 -5.56
C GLY A 149 26.66 -34.45 -5.11
N GLY A 150 25.76 -33.73 -4.45
CA GLY A 150 24.34 -34.06 -4.30
C GLY A 150 23.99 -35.29 -3.49
N THR A 151 24.86 -35.82 -2.64
CA THR A 151 24.59 -37.07 -1.92
C THR A 151 24.54 -36.95 -0.40
N ASP A 152 24.76 -35.74 0.14
CA ASP A 152 24.66 -35.55 1.58
C ASP A 152 23.26 -35.06 1.95
N ALA A 153 22.49 -35.91 2.65
CA ALA A 153 21.12 -35.62 3.00
C ALA A 153 20.94 -34.33 3.81
N GLU A 154 21.93 -33.97 4.65
CA GLU A 154 21.92 -32.73 5.42
C GLU A 154 22.02 -31.49 4.53
N VAL A 155 22.75 -31.56 3.42
CA VAL A 155 22.88 -30.46 2.46
C VAL A 155 21.62 -30.29 1.64
N ILE A 156 21.00 -31.38 1.25
CA ILE A 156 19.73 -31.37 0.52
C ILE A 156 18.64 -30.72 1.39
N ASP A 157 18.51 -31.14 2.63
CA ASP A 157 17.55 -30.58 3.59
C ASP A 157 17.77 -29.08 3.83
N PHE A 158 19.02 -28.64 3.83
CA PHE A 158 19.40 -27.25 3.98
C PHE A 158 19.03 -26.40 2.74
N VAL A 159 19.28 -26.92 1.53
CA VAL A 159 18.92 -26.26 0.27
C VAL A 159 17.40 -26.12 0.14
N GLU A 160 16.65 -27.19 0.44
CA GLU A 160 15.19 -27.16 0.46
C GLU A 160 14.65 -26.17 1.50
N GLY A 161 15.33 -26.04 2.65
CA GLY A 161 15.00 -25.04 3.67
C GLY A 161 15.19 -23.59 3.18
N ILE A 162 16.26 -23.30 2.45
CA ILE A 162 16.49 -21.96 1.86
C ILE A 162 15.46 -21.65 0.79
N ASP A 163 15.13 -22.62 -0.06
CA ASP A 163 14.11 -22.46 -1.10
C ASP A 163 12.74 -22.11 -0.49
N ALA A 164 12.35 -22.82 0.58
CA ALA A 164 11.12 -22.56 1.31
C ALA A 164 11.10 -21.16 1.97
N LEU A 165 12.23 -20.71 2.53
CA LEU A 165 12.35 -19.36 3.10
C LEU A 165 12.27 -18.29 2.02
N THR A 166 12.84 -18.53 0.86
CA THR A 166 12.78 -17.60 -0.29
C THR A 166 11.36 -17.46 -0.83
N GLU A 167 10.64 -18.58 -0.96
CA GLU A 167 9.23 -18.57 -1.36
C GLU A 167 8.37 -17.81 -0.33
N ARG A 168 8.67 -17.98 0.95
CA ARG A 168 8.00 -17.27 2.03
C ARG A 168 8.24 -15.76 1.95
N ILE A 169 9.47 -15.29 1.68
CA ILE A 169 9.76 -13.86 1.46
C ILE A 169 8.92 -13.31 0.31
N THR A 170 8.90 -14.00 -0.82
CA THR A 170 8.12 -13.56 -2.00
C THR A 170 6.63 -13.44 -1.69
N GLY A 171 6.09 -14.36 -0.90
CA GLY A 171 4.71 -14.30 -0.41
C GLY A 171 4.46 -13.07 0.49
N LEU A 172 5.34 -12.85 1.47
CA LEU A 172 5.25 -11.72 2.40
C LEU A 172 5.36 -10.36 1.70
N GLU A 173 6.23 -10.23 0.68
CA GLU A 173 6.34 -9.01 -0.13
C GLU A 173 5.05 -8.73 -0.92
N THR A 174 4.44 -9.78 -1.45
CA THR A 174 3.15 -9.67 -2.14
C THR A 174 2.05 -9.18 -1.17
N ASP A 175 1.99 -9.75 0.02
CA ASP A 175 1.03 -9.38 1.04
C ASP A 175 1.30 -7.97 1.57
N ARG A 176 2.56 -7.57 1.70
CA ARG A 176 2.96 -6.20 2.03
C ARG A 176 2.48 -5.18 1.01
N THR A 177 2.67 -5.47 -0.27
CA THR A 177 2.18 -4.61 -1.36
C THR A 177 0.66 -4.44 -1.29
N ARG A 178 -0.06 -5.53 -1.00
CA ARG A 178 -1.52 -5.50 -0.82
C ARG A 178 -1.94 -4.68 0.40
N ALA A 179 -1.26 -4.83 1.54
CA ALA A 179 -1.55 -4.06 2.76
C ALA A 179 -1.32 -2.56 2.53
N LEU A 180 -0.25 -2.18 1.82
CA LEU A 180 -0.01 -0.79 1.44
C LEU A 180 -1.11 -0.21 0.54
N ALA A 181 -1.59 -0.98 -0.43
CA ALA A 181 -2.73 -0.56 -1.25
C ALA A 181 -4.00 -0.35 -0.41
N MET A 182 -4.29 -1.26 0.53
CA MET A 182 -5.43 -1.11 1.45
C MET A 182 -5.32 0.13 2.34
N ILE A 183 -4.11 0.48 2.81
CA ILE A 183 -3.87 1.71 3.58
C ILE A 183 -4.17 2.93 2.71
N ALA A 184 -3.64 2.98 1.50
CA ALA A 184 -3.87 4.10 0.58
C ALA A 184 -5.35 4.29 0.24
N ASP A 185 -6.07 3.20 -0.02
CA ASP A 185 -7.51 3.23 -0.27
C ASP A 185 -8.28 3.74 0.96
N ALA A 186 -7.93 3.26 2.15
CA ALA A 186 -8.59 3.68 3.38
C ALA A 186 -8.28 5.16 3.73
N GLU A 187 -7.05 5.62 3.54
CA GLU A 187 -6.66 7.03 3.71
C GLU A 187 -7.42 7.94 2.75
N TRP A 188 -7.60 7.49 1.51
CA TRP A 188 -8.39 8.22 0.53
C TRP A 188 -9.86 8.35 0.98
N VAL A 189 -10.49 7.26 1.43
CA VAL A 189 -11.87 7.27 1.95
C VAL A 189 -11.99 8.19 3.16
N VAL A 190 -11.04 8.14 4.11
CA VAL A 190 -11.00 9.06 5.27
C VAL A 190 -10.88 10.52 4.80
N THR A 191 -10.08 10.78 3.78
CA THR A 191 -9.92 12.14 3.24
C THR A 191 -11.25 12.66 2.67
N ILE A 192 -11.94 11.87 1.86
CA ILE A 192 -13.23 12.25 1.28
C ILE A 192 -14.31 12.42 2.37
N ALA A 193 -14.36 11.51 3.34
CA ALA A 193 -15.29 11.62 4.47
C ALA A 193 -15.07 12.93 5.27
N ASN A 194 -13.82 13.32 5.49
CA ASN A 194 -13.49 14.59 6.15
C ASN A 194 -13.94 15.81 5.32
N VAL A 195 -13.83 15.77 3.99
CA VAL A 195 -14.32 16.85 3.12
C VAL A 195 -15.84 16.97 3.23
N HIS A 196 -16.56 15.84 3.28
CA HIS A 196 -18.02 15.86 3.50
C HIS A 196 -18.38 16.41 4.88
N ALA A 197 -17.68 16.01 5.95
CA ALA A 197 -17.89 16.52 7.29
C ALA A 197 -17.69 18.05 7.36
N LEU A 198 -16.64 18.57 6.71
CA LEU A 198 -16.42 20.01 6.59
C LEU A 198 -17.55 20.71 5.82
N ALA A 199 -18.09 20.07 4.78
CA ALA A 199 -19.24 20.63 4.08
C ALA A 199 -20.50 20.67 4.98
N ASP A 200 -20.74 19.60 5.76
CA ASP A 200 -21.85 19.54 6.71
C ASP A 200 -21.77 20.66 7.77
N GLU A 201 -20.58 20.89 8.32
CA GLU A 201 -20.32 22.02 9.25
C GLU A 201 -20.63 23.36 8.60
N GLU A 202 -20.21 23.57 7.34
CA GLU A 202 -20.48 24.78 6.61
C GLU A 202 -21.94 24.97 6.27
N PHE A 203 -22.68 23.92 5.91
CA PHE A 203 -24.13 23.98 5.73
C PHE A 203 -24.84 24.34 7.03
N ALA A 204 -24.45 23.74 8.16
CA ALA A 204 -24.99 24.08 9.46
C ALA A 204 -24.72 25.56 9.83
N ARG A 205 -23.50 26.06 9.53
CA ARG A 205 -23.08 27.45 9.83
C ARG A 205 -23.78 28.46 8.93
N THR A 206 -23.95 28.15 7.65
CA THR A 206 -24.52 29.09 6.66
C THR A 206 -26.02 29.05 6.59
N GLY A 207 -26.67 27.96 7.04
CA GLY A 207 -28.10 27.69 6.90
C GLY A 207 -28.51 27.39 5.45
N ARG A 208 -27.54 27.14 4.55
CA ARG A 208 -27.87 26.75 3.15
C ARG A 208 -28.46 25.35 3.12
N ARG A 209 -29.35 25.13 2.14
CA ARG A 209 -29.80 23.79 1.82
C ARG A 209 -28.68 23.00 1.14
N ASP A 210 -28.46 21.76 1.57
CA ASP A 210 -27.59 20.84 0.84
C ASP A 210 -28.30 20.38 -0.45
N PRO A 211 -27.76 20.64 -1.64
CA PRO A 211 -28.35 20.24 -2.90
C PRO A 211 -28.54 18.72 -3.00
N THR A 212 -29.56 18.30 -3.74
CA THR A 212 -29.80 16.88 -4.00
C THR A 212 -28.81 16.34 -5.03
N LEU A 213 -28.71 15.01 -5.11
CA LEU A 213 -27.86 14.35 -6.11
C LEU A 213 -28.24 14.80 -7.55
N ASN A 214 -29.54 14.99 -7.82
CA ASN A 214 -30.01 15.46 -9.12
C ASN A 214 -29.51 16.88 -9.41
N ASP A 215 -29.57 17.79 -8.44
CA ASP A 215 -29.08 19.17 -8.59
C ASP A 215 -27.58 19.18 -8.98
N TRP A 216 -26.78 18.33 -8.35
CA TRP A 216 -25.36 18.14 -8.67
C TRP A 216 -25.12 17.58 -10.07
N GLN A 217 -25.93 16.60 -10.48
CA GLN A 217 -25.85 16.01 -11.83
C GLN A 217 -26.19 17.02 -12.90
N GLU A 218 -27.21 17.87 -12.67
CA GLU A 218 -27.61 18.93 -13.59
C GLU A 218 -26.51 20.01 -13.69
N LEU A 219 -25.91 20.41 -12.57
CA LEU A 219 -24.77 21.32 -12.59
C LEU A 219 -23.59 20.73 -13.40
N ALA A 220 -23.17 19.51 -13.10
CA ALA A 220 -22.04 18.88 -13.78
C ALA A 220 -22.33 18.65 -15.28
N PHE A 221 -23.57 18.36 -15.62
CA PHE A 221 -23.97 18.27 -17.04
C PHE A 221 -23.91 19.63 -17.75
N CYS A 222 -24.35 20.69 -17.11
CA CYS A 222 -24.27 22.05 -17.66
C CYS A 222 -22.83 22.50 -17.84
N GLU A 223 -21.93 22.25 -16.87
CA GLU A 223 -20.53 22.69 -16.89
C GLU A 223 -19.65 21.87 -17.83
N SER A 224 -19.83 20.53 -17.88
CA SER A 224 -18.89 19.64 -18.55
C SER A 224 -19.52 18.49 -19.33
N THR A 225 -20.85 18.39 -19.38
CA THR A 225 -21.59 17.20 -19.82
C THR A 225 -21.25 15.94 -18.99
N ASN A 226 -21.11 16.11 -17.67
CA ASN A 226 -20.73 15.07 -16.70
C ASN A 226 -19.37 14.41 -16.95
N ARG A 227 -18.42 15.13 -17.52
CA ARG A 227 -17.06 14.59 -17.77
C ARG A 227 -16.10 15.03 -16.68
N TYR A 228 -15.67 14.07 -15.87
CA TYR A 228 -14.74 14.31 -14.77
C TYR A 228 -13.29 14.54 -15.24
N ASP A 229 -12.93 14.06 -16.41
CA ASP A 229 -11.58 14.14 -16.99
C ASP A 229 -11.38 15.33 -17.94
N VAL A 230 -12.34 16.26 -18.00
CA VAL A 230 -12.31 17.34 -18.97
C VAL A 230 -11.24 18.38 -18.67
N ASN A 231 -10.41 18.65 -19.68
CA ASN A 231 -9.43 19.72 -19.73
C ASN A 231 -9.34 20.24 -21.16
N THR A 232 -9.99 21.36 -21.44
CA THR A 232 -9.98 21.99 -22.78
C THR A 232 -8.88 23.03 -22.93
N GLY A 233 -8.03 23.24 -21.92
CA GLY A 233 -6.99 24.27 -21.93
C GLY A 233 -7.48 25.68 -21.61
N ASN A 234 -8.74 25.85 -21.21
CA ASN A 234 -9.34 27.13 -20.86
C ASN A 234 -9.06 27.57 -19.41
N GLY A 235 -8.32 26.76 -18.63
CA GLY A 235 -7.99 27.02 -17.22
C GLY A 235 -9.02 26.48 -16.23
N PHE A 236 -10.05 25.75 -16.69
CA PHE A 236 -11.05 25.08 -15.87
C PHE A 236 -11.02 23.57 -16.10
N TYR A 237 -11.22 22.80 -15.02
CA TYR A 237 -10.91 21.38 -14.98
C TYR A 237 -12.02 20.56 -14.32
N GLY A 238 -12.28 19.37 -14.87
CA GLY A 238 -13.17 18.37 -14.30
C GLY A 238 -14.65 18.66 -14.47
N ALA A 239 -15.47 17.83 -13.81
CA ALA A 239 -16.92 17.87 -13.97
C ALA A 239 -17.55 19.22 -13.58
N TYR A 240 -16.97 19.88 -12.60
CA TYR A 240 -17.45 21.14 -12.01
C TYR A 240 -16.65 22.37 -12.44
N GLN A 241 -15.78 22.23 -13.44
CA GLN A 241 -14.97 23.31 -14.00
C GLN A 241 -14.24 24.15 -12.94
N PHE A 242 -13.51 23.46 -12.06
CA PHE A 242 -12.67 24.13 -11.09
C PHE A 242 -11.51 24.87 -11.76
N ASP A 243 -11.28 26.11 -11.41
CA ASP A 243 -9.96 26.72 -11.62
C ASP A 243 -8.97 26.21 -10.57
N TYR A 244 -7.67 26.40 -10.86
CA TYR A 244 -6.59 25.90 -10.03
C TYR A 244 -6.63 26.43 -8.58
N GLN A 245 -6.92 27.73 -8.43
CA GLN A 245 -6.95 28.39 -7.12
C GLN A 245 -8.14 27.90 -6.30
N THR A 246 -9.32 27.81 -6.92
CA THR A 246 -10.54 27.32 -6.28
C THR A 246 -10.37 25.87 -5.83
N TRP A 247 -9.79 24.99 -6.68
CA TRP A 247 -9.48 23.61 -6.33
C TRP A 247 -8.61 23.52 -5.05
N PHE A 248 -7.56 24.33 -4.99
CA PHE A 248 -6.68 24.39 -3.81
C PHE A 248 -7.42 24.87 -2.55
N THR A 249 -8.32 25.85 -2.64
CA THR A 249 -9.03 26.40 -1.46
C THR A 249 -10.01 25.42 -0.81
N VAL A 250 -10.46 24.42 -1.54
CA VAL A 250 -11.29 23.32 -1.02
C VAL A 250 -10.47 22.09 -0.66
N GLY A 251 -9.14 22.19 -0.62
CA GLY A 251 -8.22 21.18 -0.15
C GLY A 251 -7.71 20.24 -1.25
N GLY A 252 -7.88 20.58 -2.53
CA GLY A 252 -7.17 19.91 -3.62
C GLY A 252 -5.66 19.96 -3.40
N ALA A 253 -4.94 18.88 -3.69
CA ALA A 253 -3.51 18.81 -3.44
C ALA A 253 -2.75 19.91 -4.21
N PRO A 254 -1.74 20.54 -3.61
CA PRO A 254 -0.92 21.55 -4.28
C PRO A 254 -0.30 20.97 -5.57
N GLY A 255 -0.44 21.68 -6.67
CA GLY A 255 0.11 21.25 -7.95
C GLY A 255 -0.78 20.27 -8.73
N THR A 256 -1.94 19.88 -8.20
CA THR A 256 -2.91 19.02 -8.89
C THR A 256 -4.07 19.81 -9.50
N ARG A 257 -4.83 19.15 -10.36
CA ARG A 257 -6.04 19.71 -11.00
C ARG A 257 -7.21 18.78 -10.78
N ALA A 258 -8.43 19.34 -10.83
CA ALA A 258 -9.64 18.57 -10.60
C ALA A 258 -9.83 17.43 -11.61
N ASP A 259 -9.48 17.62 -12.89
CA ASP A 259 -9.59 16.60 -13.95
C ASP A 259 -8.72 15.35 -13.73
N LEU A 260 -7.74 15.41 -12.82
CA LEU A 260 -6.88 14.29 -12.44
C LEU A 260 -7.34 13.58 -11.16
N ALA A 261 -8.32 14.14 -10.46
CA ALA A 261 -8.87 13.56 -9.25
C ALA A 261 -10.05 12.61 -9.57
N PRO A 262 -10.26 11.56 -8.75
CA PRO A 262 -11.44 10.72 -8.86
C PRO A 262 -12.76 11.53 -8.82
N ALA A 263 -13.82 10.96 -9.40
CA ALA A 263 -15.13 11.61 -9.45
C ALA A 263 -15.64 12.00 -8.06
N GLU A 264 -15.52 11.09 -7.12
CA GLU A 264 -15.98 11.25 -5.74
C GLU A 264 -15.25 12.40 -5.00
N GLU A 265 -13.98 12.62 -5.31
CA GLU A 265 -13.24 13.74 -4.76
C GLU A 265 -13.71 15.07 -5.34
N GLN A 266 -13.96 15.12 -6.64
CA GLN A 266 -14.52 16.31 -7.28
C GLN A 266 -15.89 16.64 -6.71
N ASP A 267 -16.75 15.65 -6.52
CA ASP A 267 -18.09 15.80 -5.94
C ASP A 267 -18.03 16.35 -4.51
N ALA A 268 -17.21 15.75 -3.65
CA ALA A 268 -17.04 16.18 -2.27
C ALA A 268 -16.53 17.63 -2.18
N ARG A 269 -15.57 18.00 -3.02
CA ARG A 269 -14.98 19.34 -3.04
C ARG A 269 -15.92 20.37 -3.64
N ALA A 270 -16.72 20.02 -4.64
CA ALA A 270 -17.78 20.88 -5.18
C ALA A 270 -18.85 21.15 -4.12
N ARG A 271 -19.26 20.12 -3.38
CA ARG A 271 -20.19 20.26 -2.26
C ARG A 271 -19.64 21.20 -1.17
N LEU A 272 -18.37 21.05 -0.77
CA LEU A 272 -17.72 21.96 0.18
C LEU A 272 -17.61 23.38 -0.35
N LEU A 273 -17.32 23.57 -1.64
CA LEU A 273 -17.28 24.87 -2.27
C LEU A 273 -18.64 25.57 -2.22
N PHE A 274 -19.69 24.86 -2.55
CA PHE A 274 -21.06 25.38 -2.48
C PHE A 274 -21.46 25.69 -1.03
N ALA A 275 -21.16 24.81 -0.08
CA ALA A 275 -21.44 25.08 1.33
C ALA A 275 -20.83 26.41 1.82
N ARG A 276 -19.64 26.72 1.34
CA ARG A 276 -18.92 27.97 1.66
C ARG A 276 -19.40 29.19 0.91
N ARG A 277 -19.62 29.06 -0.42
CA ARG A 277 -19.80 30.20 -1.33
C ARG A 277 -21.16 30.27 -2.02
N GLY A 278 -22.02 29.23 -1.88
CA GLY A 278 -23.27 29.10 -2.64
C GLY A 278 -22.99 28.88 -4.13
N SER A 279 -23.93 29.25 -4.98
CA SER A 279 -23.85 29.08 -6.44
C SER A 279 -22.87 30.04 -7.14
N GLN A 280 -22.30 31.02 -6.43
CA GLN A 280 -21.40 32.04 -6.99
C GLN A 280 -20.22 31.49 -7.84
N PRO A 281 -19.61 30.35 -7.52
CA PRO A 281 -18.53 29.79 -8.34
C PRO A 281 -18.96 29.37 -9.75
N TRP A 282 -20.25 29.16 -9.97
CA TRP A 282 -20.84 28.70 -11.22
C TRP A 282 -21.89 29.70 -11.76
N PRO A 283 -21.41 30.84 -12.31
CA PRO A 283 -22.30 31.95 -12.64
C PRO A 283 -23.37 31.61 -13.68
N GLU A 284 -23.10 30.68 -14.59
CA GLU A 284 -24.01 30.26 -15.66
C GLU A 284 -24.87 29.04 -15.25
N CYS A 285 -24.30 28.08 -14.52
CA CYS A 285 -24.94 26.80 -14.22
C CYS A 285 -25.40 26.68 -12.76
N GLY A 286 -24.97 27.57 -11.86
CA GLY A 286 -25.18 27.45 -10.41
C GLY A 286 -26.66 27.51 -9.98
N PHE A 287 -27.56 27.99 -10.83
CA PHE A 287 -29.01 28.02 -10.56
C PHE A 287 -29.60 26.63 -10.31
N HIS A 288 -28.98 25.57 -10.83
CA HIS A 288 -29.39 24.18 -10.53
C HIS A 288 -29.27 23.85 -9.04
N LEU A 289 -28.36 24.49 -8.32
CA LEU A 289 -28.13 24.23 -6.89
C LEU A 289 -29.06 25.06 -5.98
N ASP A 290 -29.67 26.10 -6.49
CA ASP A 290 -30.51 27.03 -5.73
C ASP A 290 -32.00 26.66 -5.81
N SER A 291 -32.38 25.58 -6.50
CA SER A 291 -33.76 25.13 -6.72
C SER A 291 -34.42 24.48 -5.50
#